data_66b75796481a55d56ff901ef328ab3f9
#
_entry.id   66b75796481a55d56ff901ef328ab3f9
#
_cell.length_a   1.000
_cell.length_b   1.000
_cell.length_c   1.000
_cell.angle_alpha   90.00
_cell.angle_beta   90.00
_cell.angle_gamma   90.00
#
_symmetry.space_group_name_H-M   'P 1'
#
loop_
_entity.id
_entity.type
_entity.pdbx_description
1 polymer ?
#
loop_
_entity_poly.entity_id
_entity_poly.type
_entity_poly.pdbx_seq_one_letter_code
_entity_poly.pdbx_strand_id
1 'polypeptide(L)'
;MAAGGGQLQVLLDALKDGDDGARAELIEYAGERLRRLTKKMLRKYRRLERWEELDDVLQHALLRLHASLAEVRPDSAVQFFGLAATQIRRTLIDLARHHFGPEGLGAQNYTDIRHADGHNSVSEPATLQQWTEFYEALDGLPREEREVVDLLWFDGFSQVEAATLLKVSERTVRRRWYSARYLLYTALAAH
;
A
#
# COMPACT_ATOMS: atom_id res chain seq x y z
N MET A 1 -13.41 14.94 14.86
CA MET A 1 -13.04 15.76 13.70
C MET A 1 -13.39 14.98 12.43
N ALA A 2 -14.63 15.17 11.94
CA ALA A 2 -15.20 14.42 10.80
C ALA A 2 -15.20 15.25 9.48
N ALA A 3 -14.41 16.31 9.39
CA ALA A 3 -14.42 17.22 8.23
C ALA A 3 -13.62 16.71 7.00
N GLY A 4 -12.78 15.69 7.15
CA GLY A 4 -11.89 15.25 6.09
C GLY A 4 -12.51 14.33 5.01
N GLY A 5 -13.58 13.64 5.33
CA GLY A 5 -14.21 12.70 4.37
C GLY A 5 -15.01 13.39 3.26
N GLY A 6 -15.58 14.56 3.54
CA GLY A 6 -16.39 15.29 2.57
C GLY A 6 -15.57 15.91 1.45
N GLN A 7 -14.44 16.55 1.79
CA GLN A 7 -13.58 17.19 0.79
C GLN A 7 -12.95 16.19 -0.17
N LEU A 8 -12.47 15.07 0.35
CA LEU A 8 -11.91 14.00 -0.48
C LEU A 8 -12.95 13.48 -1.48
N GLN A 9 -14.20 13.27 -1.04
CA GLN A 9 -15.25 12.80 -1.95
C GLN A 9 -15.59 13.83 -3.02
N VAL A 10 -15.63 15.13 -2.69
CA VAL A 10 -15.83 16.22 -3.67
C VAL A 10 -14.75 16.18 -4.75
N LEU A 11 -13.49 16.01 -4.39
CA LEU A 11 -12.38 15.92 -5.35
C LEU A 11 -12.44 14.64 -6.21
N LEU A 12 -12.89 13.53 -5.62
CA LEU A 12 -13.11 12.29 -6.37
C LEU A 12 -14.25 12.44 -7.38
N ASP A 13 -15.34 13.11 -7.00
CA ASP A 13 -16.45 13.37 -7.89
C ASP A 13 -16.04 14.33 -9.03
N ALA A 14 -15.27 15.39 -8.75
CA ALA A 14 -14.71 16.29 -9.76
C ALA A 14 -13.79 15.55 -10.75
N LEU A 15 -12.94 14.64 -10.24
CA LEU A 15 -12.08 13.79 -11.09
C LEU A 15 -12.94 12.89 -12.01
N LYS A 16 -14.03 12.34 -11.49
CA LYS A 16 -14.96 11.50 -12.25
C LYS A 16 -15.66 12.30 -13.36
N ASP A 17 -16.00 13.54 -13.09
CA ASP A 17 -16.62 14.47 -14.05
C ASP A 17 -15.64 14.98 -15.12
N GLY A 18 -14.36 14.62 -15.02
CA GLY A 18 -13.34 14.92 -16.02
C GLY A 18 -12.54 16.18 -15.74
N ASP A 19 -12.57 16.71 -14.52
CA ASP A 19 -11.69 17.79 -14.10
C ASP A 19 -10.26 17.28 -13.91
N ASP A 20 -9.39 17.57 -14.86
CA ASP A 20 -7.97 17.19 -14.81
C ASP A 20 -7.21 17.88 -13.67
N GLY A 21 -7.65 19.05 -13.21
CA GLY A 21 -7.08 19.74 -12.06
C GLY A 21 -7.29 18.98 -10.76
N ALA A 22 -8.41 18.28 -10.63
CA ALA A 22 -8.76 17.51 -9.45
C ALA A 22 -7.72 16.43 -9.09
N ARG A 23 -6.93 15.94 -10.04
CA ARG A 23 -5.83 14.97 -9.78
C ARG A 23 -4.76 15.54 -8.87
N ALA A 24 -4.29 16.73 -9.19
CA ALA A 24 -3.25 17.40 -8.40
C ALA A 24 -3.80 17.79 -7.01
N GLU A 25 -4.99 18.35 -6.96
CA GLU A 25 -5.64 18.74 -5.71
C GLU A 25 -5.91 17.54 -4.80
N LEU A 26 -6.33 16.41 -5.36
CA LEU A 26 -6.56 15.16 -4.64
C LEU A 26 -5.27 14.63 -4.01
N ILE A 27 -4.16 14.64 -4.75
CA ILE A 27 -2.85 14.23 -4.26
C ILE A 27 -2.34 15.18 -3.18
N GLU A 28 -2.48 16.48 -3.37
CA GLU A 28 -2.10 17.49 -2.40
C GLU A 28 -2.90 17.34 -1.10
N TYR A 29 -4.22 17.23 -1.21
CA TYR A 29 -5.12 17.02 -0.07
C TYR A 29 -4.77 15.76 0.73
N ALA A 30 -4.42 14.68 0.03
CA ALA A 30 -4.05 13.41 0.65
C ALA A 30 -2.57 13.35 1.07
N GLY A 31 -1.75 14.35 0.77
CA GLY A 31 -0.29 14.33 0.84
C GLY A 31 0.30 13.81 2.15
N GLU A 32 -0.15 14.36 3.29
CA GLU A 32 0.29 13.90 4.62
C GLU A 32 -0.04 12.42 4.88
N ARG A 33 -1.16 11.95 4.36
CA ARG A 33 -1.58 10.57 4.52
C ARG A 33 -0.79 9.65 3.61
N LEU A 34 -0.54 10.06 2.36
CA LEU A 34 0.31 9.35 1.41
C LEU A 34 1.76 9.27 1.93
N ARG A 35 2.27 10.35 2.54
CA ARG A 35 3.59 10.36 3.18
C ARG A 35 3.68 9.34 4.32
N ARG A 36 2.67 9.29 5.20
CA ARG A 36 2.62 8.31 6.29
C ARG A 36 2.55 6.87 5.79
N LEU A 37 1.76 6.64 4.74
CA LEU A 37 1.65 5.34 4.09
C LEU A 37 2.99 4.92 3.49
N THR A 38 3.64 5.79 2.71
CA THR A 38 4.97 5.53 2.13
C THR A 38 6.00 5.22 3.21
N LYS A 39 6.04 6.01 4.29
CA LYS A 39 6.94 5.78 5.42
C LYS A 39 6.73 4.41 6.07
N LYS A 40 5.46 4.01 6.28
CA LYS A 40 5.11 2.71 6.85
C LYS A 40 5.55 1.57 5.92
N MET A 41 5.34 1.73 4.62
CA MET A 41 5.73 0.72 3.64
C MET A 41 7.25 0.64 3.47
N LEU A 42 7.97 1.76 3.39
CA LEU A 42 9.42 1.82 3.26
C LEU A 42 10.12 1.13 4.46
N ARG A 43 9.64 1.35 5.68
CA ARG A 43 10.17 0.68 6.89
C ARG A 43 10.18 -0.84 6.82
N LYS A 44 9.30 -1.44 6.03
CA LYS A 44 9.28 -2.88 5.78
C LYS A 44 10.44 -3.33 4.87
N TYR A 45 11.00 -2.41 4.11
CA TYR A 45 12.16 -2.62 3.25
C TYR A 45 13.43 -2.09 3.91
N ARG A 46 13.84 -2.65 5.06
CA ARG A 46 14.97 -2.17 5.87
C ARG A 46 16.26 -1.94 5.08
N ARG A 47 16.50 -2.74 4.05
CA ARG A 47 17.68 -2.57 3.18
C ARG A 47 17.52 -1.34 2.30
N LEU A 48 16.34 -1.11 1.75
CA LEU A 48 16.05 0.02 0.89
C LEU A 48 16.05 1.35 1.68
N GLU A 49 15.56 1.34 2.93
CA GLU A 49 15.57 2.50 3.83
C GLU A 49 16.98 3.08 4.08
N ARG A 50 18.04 2.31 3.83
CA ARG A 50 19.43 2.78 3.93
C ARG A 50 19.93 3.48 2.67
N TRP A 51 19.26 3.29 1.55
CA TRP A 51 19.70 3.77 0.24
C TRP A 51 18.77 4.81 -0.35
N GLU A 52 17.51 4.81 0.08
CA GLU A 52 16.47 5.68 -0.44
C GLU A 52 15.89 6.57 0.64
N GLU A 53 15.78 7.86 0.35
CA GLU A 53 15.08 8.78 1.23
C GLU A 53 13.55 8.67 1.04
N LEU A 54 12.82 8.87 2.14
CA LEU A 54 11.35 8.80 2.11
C LEU A 54 10.75 9.71 1.04
N ASP A 55 11.30 10.90 0.88
CA ASP A 55 10.75 11.91 -0.02
C ASP A 55 10.97 11.55 -1.48
N ASP A 56 12.08 10.89 -1.83
CA ASP A 56 12.35 10.39 -3.18
C ASP A 56 11.39 9.25 -3.54
N VAL A 57 11.22 8.29 -2.64
CA VAL A 57 10.24 7.20 -2.82
C VAL A 57 8.83 7.76 -2.97
N LEU A 58 8.44 8.72 -2.14
CA LEU A 58 7.14 9.37 -2.19
C LEU A 58 6.95 10.09 -3.52
N GLN A 59 7.92 10.88 -3.96
CA GLN A 59 7.84 11.62 -5.22
C GLN A 59 7.64 10.69 -6.42
N HIS A 60 8.43 9.61 -6.51
CA HIS A 60 8.27 8.61 -7.56
C HIS A 60 6.89 7.95 -7.53
N ALA A 61 6.40 7.61 -6.35
CA ALA A 61 5.08 7.01 -6.19
C ALA A 61 3.95 7.99 -6.55
N LEU A 62 4.07 9.28 -6.20
CA LEU A 62 3.09 10.31 -6.53
C LEU A 62 3.02 10.59 -8.04
N LEU A 63 4.15 10.58 -8.75
CA LEU A 63 4.17 10.71 -10.21
C LEU A 63 3.42 9.55 -10.88
N ARG A 64 3.64 8.32 -10.41
CA ARG A 64 2.90 7.14 -10.89
C ARG A 64 1.42 7.21 -10.55
N LEU A 65 1.09 7.65 -9.34
CA LEU A 65 -0.30 7.82 -8.92
C LEU A 65 -1.00 8.85 -9.79
N HIS A 66 -0.38 10.00 -10.05
CA HIS A 66 -0.92 11.04 -10.90
C HIS A 66 -1.19 10.51 -12.32
N ALA A 67 -0.25 9.77 -12.91
CA ALA A 67 -0.44 9.13 -14.21
C ALA A 67 -1.59 8.10 -14.18
N SER A 68 -1.65 7.26 -13.14
CA SER A 68 -2.71 6.25 -13.02
C SER A 68 -4.10 6.86 -12.85
N LEU A 69 -4.22 8.01 -12.18
CA LEU A 69 -5.49 8.72 -12.01
C LEU A 69 -6.05 9.31 -13.34
N ALA A 70 -5.23 9.40 -14.37
CA ALA A 70 -5.70 9.76 -15.71
C ALA A 70 -6.55 8.65 -16.37
N GLU A 71 -6.22 7.40 -16.05
CA GLU A 71 -6.85 6.22 -16.63
C GLU A 71 -7.89 5.60 -15.69
N VAL A 72 -7.56 5.58 -14.37
CA VAL A 72 -8.39 4.98 -13.32
C VAL A 72 -9.01 6.10 -12.50
N ARG A 73 -10.34 6.20 -12.53
CA ARG A 73 -11.09 7.20 -11.76
C ARG A 73 -11.72 6.53 -10.52
N PRO A 74 -11.09 6.59 -9.35
CA PRO A 74 -11.62 5.97 -8.14
C PRO A 74 -12.93 6.64 -7.70
N ASP A 75 -13.92 5.84 -7.32
CA ASP A 75 -15.24 6.31 -6.86
C ASP A 75 -15.27 6.64 -5.37
N SER A 76 -14.27 6.21 -4.62
CA SER A 76 -14.25 6.30 -3.16
C SER A 76 -12.86 6.49 -2.61
N ALA A 77 -12.78 6.98 -1.37
CA ALA A 77 -11.52 7.07 -0.63
C ALA A 77 -10.78 5.72 -0.57
N VAL A 78 -11.51 4.63 -0.42
CA VAL A 78 -10.95 3.26 -0.37
C VAL A 78 -10.23 2.91 -1.68
N GLN A 79 -10.89 3.15 -2.82
CA GLN A 79 -10.30 2.90 -4.13
C GLN A 79 -9.10 3.81 -4.40
N PHE A 80 -9.18 5.09 -4.02
CA PHE A 80 -8.07 6.03 -4.15
C PHE A 80 -6.85 5.59 -3.36
N PHE A 81 -7.00 5.28 -2.06
CA PHE A 81 -5.89 4.84 -1.24
C PHE A 81 -5.39 3.45 -1.63
N GLY A 82 -6.24 2.55 -2.08
CA GLY A 82 -5.83 1.26 -2.66
C GLY A 82 -4.98 1.43 -3.91
N LEU A 83 -5.36 2.36 -4.82
CA LEU A 83 -4.55 2.72 -5.98
C LEU A 83 -3.21 3.32 -5.55
N ALA A 84 -3.21 4.25 -4.59
CA ALA A 84 -2.00 4.86 -4.05
C ALA A 84 -1.07 3.81 -3.42
N ALA A 85 -1.59 2.90 -2.59
CA ALA A 85 -0.83 1.81 -2.01
C ALA A 85 -0.19 0.92 -3.08
N THR A 86 -0.91 0.65 -4.17
CA THR A 86 -0.39 -0.11 -5.31
C THR A 86 0.78 0.62 -5.99
N GLN A 87 0.69 1.93 -6.22
CA GLN A 87 1.77 2.68 -6.84
C GLN A 87 3.00 2.79 -5.94
N ILE A 88 2.82 3.00 -4.64
CA ILE A 88 3.91 3.00 -3.65
C ILE A 88 4.61 1.63 -3.65
N ARG A 89 3.85 0.54 -3.64
CA ARG A 89 4.40 -0.83 -3.70
C ARG A 89 5.27 -1.04 -4.94
N ARG A 90 4.72 -0.73 -6.12
CA ARG A 90 5.45 -0.86 -7.39
C ARG A 90 6.76 -0.07 -7.36
N THR A 91 6.71 1.16 -6.85
CA THR A 91 7.91 2.00 -6.68
C THR A 91 8.95 1.33 -5.79
N LEU A 92 8.54 0.80 -4.63
CA LEU A 92 9.45 0.11 -3.70
C LEU A 92 10.05 -1.17 -4.31
N ILE A 93 9.27 -1.93 -5.05
CA ILE A 93 9.75 -3.14 -5.75
C ILE A 93 10.77 -2.76 -6.83
N ASP A 94 10.48 -1.75 -7.63
CA ASP A 94 11.38 -1.31 -8.71
C ASP A 94 12.69 -0.77 -8.15
N LEU A 95 12.64 0.01 -7.08
CA LEU A 95 13.84 0.49 -6.36
C LEU A 95 14.62 -0.68 -5.74
N ALA A 96 13.92 -1.64 -5.13
CA ALA A 96 14.56 -2.83 -4.60
C ALA A 96 15.23 -3.67 -5.70
N ARG A 97 14.61 -3.82 -6.86
CA ARG A 97 15.21 -4.49 -8.03
C ARG A 97 16.42 -3.72 -8.56
N HIS A 98 16.33 -2.39 -8.61
CA HIS A 98 17.42 -1.53 -9.04
C HIS A 98 18.64 -1.67 -8.12
N HIS A 99 18.45 -1.64 -6.81
CA HIS A 99 19.56 -1.70 -5.84
C HIS A 99 20.08 -3.12 -5.59
N PHE A 100 19.21 -4.14 -5.59
CA PHE A 100 19.53 -5.50 -5.13
C PHE A 100 19.30 -6.58 -6.18
N GLY A 101 18.86 -6.22 -7.39
CA GLY A 101 18.75 -7.14 -8.52
C GLY A 101 20.11 -7.66 -8.98
N PRO A 102 20.15 -8.64 -9.91
CA PRO A 102 21.42 -9.28 -10.37
C PRO A 102 22.46 -8.29 -10.91
N GLU A 103 22.03 -7.13 -11.39
CA GLU A 103 22.89 -6.05 -11.89
C GLU A 103 23.00 -4.86 -10.91
N GLY A 104 22.41 -4.96 -9.72
CA GLY A 104 22.34 -3.88 -8.73
C GLY A 104 23.62 -3.75 -7.91
N LEU A 105 23.91 -2.51 -7.47
CA LEU A 105 25.09 -2.16 -6.64
C LEU A 105 25.16 -2.92 -5.31
N GLY A 106 24.06 -3.53 -4.86
CA GLY A 106 23.97 -4.26 -3.58
C GLY A 106 24.09 -5.79 -3.69
N ALA A 107 24.33 -6.34 -4.88
CA ALA A 107 24.41 -7.80 -5.08
C ALA A 107 25.53 -8.51 -4.29
N GLN A 108 26.51 -7.77 -3.77
CA GLN A 108 27.66 -8.33 -3.07
C GLN A 108 27.56 -8.37 -1.52
N ASN A 109 26.51 -7.82 -0.90
CA ASN A 109 26.36 -7.80 0.55
C ASN A 109 25.27 -8.73 1.07
N TYR A 110 25.49 -10.03 0.95
CA TYR A 110 24.56 -11.09 1.38
C TYR A 110 24.81 -11.53 2.85
N THR A 111 25.12 -10.62 3.76
CA THR A 111 25.29 -11.00 5.16
C THR A 111 24.67 -9.94 6.07
N ASP A 112 23.48 -10.17 6.51
CA ASP A 112 22.95 -9.99 7.87
C ASP A 112 21.41 -9.92 7.87
N ILE A 113 20.79 -11.07 8.15
CA ILE A 113 19.42 -11.11 8.59
C ILE A 113 19.42 -11.81 9.95
N ARG A 114 19.44 -11.05 11.04
CA ARG A 114 19.06 -11.56 12.36
C ARG A 114 17.89 -10.74 12.92
N HIS A 115 16.79 -11.45 13.07
CA HIS A 115 15.69 -11.37 14.02
C HIS A 115 15.56 -10.12 14.92
N ALA A 116 14.37 -9.51 14.89
CA ALA A 116 13.82 -8.86 16.08
C ALA A 116 12.28 -9.06 16.10
N ASP A 117 11.91 -9.84 17.08
CA ASP A 117 10.71 -9.79 17.94
C ASP A 117 9.30 -9.95 17.36
N GLY A 118 8.73 -11.04 17.88
CA GLY A 118 7.40 -11.53 17.64
C GLY A 118 6.29 -10.64 18.15
N HIS A 119 5.24 -10.62 17.41
CA HIS A 119 3.84 -10.86 17.80
C HIS A 119 2.96 -10.82 16.56
N ASN A 120 2.35 -11.96 16.24
CA ASN A 120 1.35 -12.14 15.19
C ASN A 120 1.83 -11.96 13.73
N SER A 121 2.78 -12.74 13.32
CA SER A 121 3.40 -12.67 12.01
C SER A 121 2.79 -13.68 11.03
N VAL A 122 2.14 -13.17 10.01
CA VAL A 122 2.59 -13.59 8.67
C VAL A 122 4.05 -13.15 8.65
N SER A 123 5.00 -14.06 8.60
CA SER A 123 6.44 -13.74 8.58
C SER A 123 6.66 -12.74 7.45
N GLU A 124 7.23 -11.58 7.75
CA GLU A 124 7.53 -10.61 6.69
C GLU A 124 8.45 -11.28 5.67
N PRO A 125 8.15 -11.19 4.36
CA PRO A 125 9.00 -11.76 3.34
C PRO A 125 10.43 -11.25 3.50
N ALA A 126 11.40 -12.18 3.59
CA ALA A 126 12.80 -11.84 3.82
C ALA A 126 13.55 -11.55 2.52
N THR A 127 13.05 -12.00 1.39
CA THR A 127 13.68 -11.87 0.07
C THR A 127 12.80 -11.11 -0.90
N LEU A 128 13.39 -10.53 -1.96
CA LEU A 128 12.66 -9.87 -3.03
C LEU A 128 11.65 -10.82 -3.70
N GLN A 129 12.01 -12.08 -3.88
CA GLN A 129 11.14 -13.08 -4.46
C GLN A 129 9.90 -13.32 -3.58
N GLN A 130 10.09 -13.51 -2.27
CA GLN A 130 8.98 -13.65 -1.32
C GLN A 130 8.07 -12.41 -1.28
N TRP A 131 8.63 -11.22 -1.47
CA TRP A 131 7.83 -10.00 -1.60
C TRP A 131 7.01 -9.98 -2.87
N THR A 132 7.58 -10.44 -4.00
CA THR A 132 6.84 -10.56 -5.27
C THR A 132 5.69 -11.55 -5.12
N GLU A 133 5.95 -12.73 -4.60
CA GLU A 133 4.94 -13.77 -4.33
C GLU A 133 3.84 -13.27 -3.38
N PHE A 134 4.23 -12.53 -2.33
CA PHE A 134 3.28 -11.92 -1.40
C PHE A 134 2.36 -10.91 -2.10
N TYR A 135 2.88 -10.09 -3.02
CA TYR A 135 2.06 -9.12 -3.73
C TYR A 135 1.19 -9.77 -4.80
N GLU A 136 1.66 -10.81 -5.47
CA GLU A 136 0.83 -11.61 -6.36
C GLU A 136 -0.32 -12.28 -5.60
N ALA A 137 -0.04 -12.82 -4.43
CA ALA A 137 -1.06 -13.37 -3.55
C ALA A 137 -2.07 -12.30 -3.07
N LEU A 138 -1.60 -11.09 -2.78
CA LEU A 138 -2.49 -9.95 -2.46
C LEU A 138 -3.38 -9.57 -3.63
N ASP A 139 -2.86 -9.59 -4.85
CA ASP A 139 -3.62 -9.29 -6.06
C ASP A 139 -4.68 -10.37 -6.35
N GLY A 140 -4.45 -11.59 -5.90
CA GLY A 140 -5.38 -12.71 -5.97
C GLY A 140 -6.46 -12.72 -4.89
N LEU A 141 -6.42 -11.82 -3.89
CA LEU A 141 -7.46 -11.77 -2.86
C LEU A 141 -8.80 -11.31 -3.43
N PRO A 142 -9.93 -11.87 -2.91
CA PRO A 142 -11.25 -11.32 -3.18
C PRO A 142 -11.28 -9.82 -2.79
N ARG A 143 -12.06 -9.03 -3.55
CA ARG A 143 -12.09 -7.57 -3.41
C ARG A 143 -12.33 -7.10 -1.97
N GLU A 144 -13.26 -7.72 -1.27
CA GLU A 144 -13.64 -7.32 0.09
C GLU A 144 -12.53 -7.55 1.11
N GLU A 145 -11.79 -8.64 0.98
CA GLU A 145 -10.62 -8.98 1.79
C GLU A 145 -9.46 -8.04 1.48
N ARG A 146 -9.24 -7.75 0.22
CA ARG A 146 -8.19 -6.84 -0.24
C ARG A 146 -8.40 -5.41 0.26
N GLU A 147 -9.63 -4.87 0.16
CA GLU A 147 -9.98 -3.55 0.69
C GLU A 147 -9.66 -3.44 2.20
N VAL A 148 -9.92 -4.49 2.97
CA VAL A 148 -9.59 -4.52 4.40
C VAL A 148 -8.08 -4.60 4.63
N VAL A 149 -7.34 -5.36 3.83
CA VAL A 149 -5.87 -5.42 3.91
C VAL A 149 -5.27 -4.06 3.59
N ASP A 150 -5.73 -3.42 2.53
CA ASP A 150 -5.24 -2.10 2.14
C ASP A 150 -5.46 -1.08 3.27
N LEU A 151 -6.65 -1.02 3.84
CA LEU A 151 -6.96 -0.09 4.93
C LEU A 151 -6.19 -0.38 6.23
N LEU A 152 -6.17 -1.62 6.70
CA LEU A 152 -5.58 -1.95 7.99
C LEU A 152 -4.05 -2.08 7.91
N TRP A 153 -3.55 -2.77 6.88
CA TRP A 153 -2.13 -3.08 6.76
C TRP A 153 -1.34 -1.95 6.13
N PHE A 154 -1.82 -1.40 5.01
CA PHE A 154 -1.08 -0.38 4.27
C PHE A 154 -1.42 1.04 4.75
N ASP A 155 -2.69 1.37 4.90
CA ASP A 155 -3.14 2.71 5.28
C ASP A 155 -3.06 2.96 6.79
N GLY A 156 -2.96 1.91 7.60
CA GLY A 156 -2.82 2.02 9.04
C GLY A 156 -4.08 2.47 9.77
N PHE A 157 -5.25 2.34 9.12
CA PHE A 157 -6.52 2.55 9.80
C PHE A 157 -6.72 1.55 10.93
N SER A 158 -7.38 1.99 11.98
CA SER A 158 -7.97 1.10 12.97
C SER A 158 -9.15 0.33 12.36
N GLN A 159 -9.56 -0.78 12.98
CA GLN A 159 -10.73 -1.54 12.55
C GLN A 159 -12.01 -0.69 12.57
N VAL A 160 -12.13 0.23 13.52
CA VAL A 160 -13.26 1.16 13.64
C VAL A 160 -13.31 2.14 12.47
N GLU A 161 -12.16 2.74 12.12
CA GLU A 161 -12.07 3.67 10.98
C GLU A 161 -12.34 2.95 9.66
N ALA A 162 -11.76 1.75 9.46
CA ALA A 162 -12.01 0.92 8.30
C ALA A 162 -13.48 0.52 8.19
N ALA A 163 -14.14 0.18 9.30
CA ALA A 163 -15.57 -0.13 9.33
C ALA A 163 -16.41 1.07 8.87
N THR A 164 -16.07 2.26 9.33
CA THR A 164 -16.74 3.51 8.94
C THR A 164 -16.57 3.80 7.44
N LEU A 165 -15.34 3.64 6.91
CA LEU A 165 -15.03 3.87 5.49
C LEU A 165 -15.73 2.86 4.57
N LEU A 166 -15.71 1.58 4.95
CA LEU A 166 -16.34 0.51 4.19
C LEU A 166 -17.86 0.44 4.40
N LYS A 167 -18.43 1.25 5.29
CA LYS A 167 -19.85 1.24 5.67
C LYS A 167 -20.34 -0.15 6.12
N VAL A 168 -19.49 -0.86 6.86
CA VAL A 168 -19.79 -2.19 7.43
C VAL A 168 -19.55 -2.20 8.94
N SER A 169 -19.93 -3.27 9.62
CA SER A 169 -19.62 -3.42 11.05
C SER A 169 -18.15 -3.75 11.28
N GLU A 170 -17.61 -3.37 12.45
CA GLU A 170 -16.26 -3.74 12.88
C GLU A 170 -16.06 -5.28 12.89
N ARG A 171 -17.12 -6.03 13.28
CA ARG A 171 -17.14 -7.50 13.20
C ARG A 171 -16.91 -7.99 11.77
N THR A 172 -17.49 -7.31 10.76
CA THR A 172 -17.31 -7.65 9.35
C THR A 172 -15.89 -7.38 8.92
N VAL A 173 -15.31 -6.23 9.30
CA VAL A 173 -13.89 -5.90 9.04
C VAL A 173 -12.97 -6.97 9.64
N ARG A 174 -13.21 -7.34 10.89
CA ARG A 174 -12.42 -8.39 11.58
C ARG A 174 -12.51 -9.73 10.87
N ARG A 175 -13.72 -10.15 10.46
CA ARG A 175 -13.92 -11.39 9.70
C ARG A 175 -13.15 -11.38 8.37
N ARG A 176 -13.27 -10.30 7.58
CA ARG A 176 -12.57 -10.14 6.30
C ARG A 176 -11.05 -10.12 6.50
N TRP A 177 -10.57 -9.47 7.55
CA TRP A 177 -9.16 -9.48 7.92
C TRP A 177 -8.62 -10.89 8.21
N TYR A 178 -9.35 -11.68 8.97
CA TYR A 178 -8.97 -13.08 9.23
C TYR A 178 -9.01 -13.94 7.97
N SER A 179 -10.04 -13.76 7.13
CA SER A 179 -10.16 -14.43 5.82
C SER A 179 -8.97 -14.08 4.92
N ALA A 180 -8.64 -12.80 4.78
CA ALA A 180 -7.50 -12.34 3.98
C ALA A 180 -6.18 -12.96 4.47
N ARG A 181 -5.92 -12.95 5.78
CA ARG A 181 -4.72 -13.58 6.36
C ARG A 181 -4.62 -15.06 6.07
N TYR A 182 -5.72 -15.78 6.17
CA TYR A 182 -5.76 -17.20 5.86
C TYR A 182 -5.47 -17.47 4.38
N LEU A 183 -6.10 -16.73 3.48
CA LEU A 183 -5.87 -16.85 2.04
C LEU A 183 -4.42 -16.53 1.65
N LEU A 184 -3.85 -15.47 2.21
CA LEU A 184 -2.44 -15.12 2.01
C LEU A 184 -1.51 -16.21 2.52
N TYR A 185 -1.77 -16.75 3.71
CA TYR A 185 -0.97 -17.84 4.27
C TYR A 185 -1.02 -19.10 3.38
N THR A 186 -2.20 -19.47 2.90
CA THR A 186 -2.35 -20.65 2.03
C THR A 186 -1.70 -20.45 0.66
N ALA A 187 -1.79 -19.28 0.09
CA ALA A 187 -1.14 -18.95 -1.19
C ALA A 187 0.39 -19.00 -1.08
N LEU A 188 0.95 -18.44 0.00
CA LEU A 188 2.40 -18.43 0.23
C LEU A 188 2.98 -19.77 0.69
N ALA A 189 2.17 -20.64 1.31
CA ALA A 189 2.59 -21.97 1.72
C ALA A 189 2.58 -22.98 0.56
N ALA A 190 1.99 -22.64 -0.57
CA ALA A 190 1.91 -23.49 -1.77
C ALA A 190 3.14 -23.36 -2.70
N HIS A 191 4.05 -22.44 -2.39
CA HIS A 191 5.31 -22.17 -3.10
C HIS A 191 6.51 -22.49 -2.20
#